data_4520e5f828bf52d5318d652ef4d34ca4
#
_entry.id   4520e5f828bf52d5318d652ef4d34ca4
#
_cell.length_a   1.000
_cell.length_b   1.000
_cell.length_c   1.000
_cell.angle_alpha   90.00
_cell.angle_beta   90.00
_cell.angle_gamma   90.00
#
_symmetry.space_group_name_H-M   'P 1'
#
loop_
_entity.id
_entity.type
_entity.pdbx_description
1 polymer ?
#
loop_
_entity_poly.entity_id
_entity_poly.type
_entity_poly.pdbx_seq_one_letter_code
_entity_poly.pdbx_strand_id
1 'polypeptide(L)'
;YVLENNSHLANIVFILAFIGFGTKSGFVPFHNWLPDAHPAAPSHVSAVMSGVMIKTGIYGILRILSLIVIPSKLISFGVLIISLSTALYGVLYSISQQDVKRFLAYCSIENIGIIGTGVGIGMLGLAYSSSIVALLGFSGAILHILNHSIFKEILFFAAGSVYTKAHT
;
A
#
# COMPACT_ATOMS: atom_id res chain seq x y z
N TYR A 1 20.03 16.19 6.57
CA TYR A 1 21.14 16.65 7.42
C TYR A 1 21.15 15.99 8.81
N VAL A 2 20.07 16.03 9.62
CA VAL A 2 20.05 15.42 10.98
C VAL A 2 19.92 13.89 10.90
N LEU A 3 19.15 13.38 9.94
CA LEU A 3 18.93 11.94 9.74
C LEU A 3 20.11 11.24 9.04
N GLU A 4 20.90 11.96 8.28
CA GLU A 4 22.12 11.43 7.63
C GLU A 4 23.21 11.06 8.63
N ASN A 5 23.34 11.83 9.70
CA ASN A 5 24.39 11.65 10.71
C ASN A 5 24.01 10.70 11.85
N ASN A 6 22.73 10.26 11.94
CA ASN A 6 22.26 9.40 13.01
C ASN A 6 21.36 8.28 12.48
N SER A 7 21.98 7.16 12.15
CA SER A 7 21.27 5.99 11.60
C SER A 7 20.20 5.41 12.56
N HIS A 8 20.40 5.49 13.87
CA HIS A 8 19.40 5.03 14.83
C HIS A 8 18.16 5.93 14.82
N LEU A 9 18.33 7.24 14.78
CA LEU A 9 17.23 8.19 14.69
C LEU A 9 16.47 8.01 13.37
N ALA A 10 17.17 7.87 12.25
CA ALA A 10 16.58 7.61 10.94
C ALA A 10 15.73 6.36 10.93
N ASN A 11 16.20 5.27 11.53
CA ASN A 11 15.48 4.03 11.65
C ASN A 11 14.20 4.16 12.50
N ILE A 12 14.27 4.85 13.64
CA ILE A 12 13.11 5.09 14.51
C ILE A 12 12.07 5.93 13.77
N VAL A 13 12.48 7.03 13.14
CA VAL A 13 11.59 7.90 12.36
C VAL A 13 10.92 7.11 11.23
N PHE A 14 11.67 6.28 10.51
CA PHE A 14 11.10 5.46 9.45
C PHE A 14 10.07 4.45 9.97
N ILE A 15 10.38 3.74 11.06
CA ILE A 15 9.44 2.76 11.65
C ILE A 15 8.14 3.44 12.09
N LEU A 16 8.22 4.57 12.80
CA LEU A 16 7.04 5.31 13.23
C LEU A 16 6.23 5.83 12.04
N ALA A 17 6.90 6.35 11.02
CA ALA A 17 6.26 6.79 9.78
C ALA A 17 5.62 5.62 9.03
N PHE A 18 6.30 4.47 8.95
CA PHE A 18 5.76 3.26 8.30
C PHE A 18 4.51 2.75 9.01
N ILE A 19 4.48 2.76 10.34
CA ILE A 19 3.29 2.40 11.12
C ILE A 19 2.14 3.39 10.82
N GLY A 20 2.37 4.69 10.93
CA GLY A 20 1.33 5.71 10.72
C GLY A 20 0.80 5.75 9.29
N PHE A 21 1.67 5.85 8.31
CA PHE A 21 1.28 5.86 6.90
C PHE A 21 0.85 4.49 6.40
N GLY A 22 1.41 3.41 6.95
CA GLY A 22 1.02 2.03 6.69
C GLY A 22 -0.41 1.74 7.14
N THR A 23 -0.81 2.23 8.32
CA THR A 23 -2.20 2.19 8.79
C THR A 23 -3.14 2.87 7.79
N LYS A 24 -2.77 4.06 7.32
CA LYS A 24 -3.55 4.79 6.32
C LYS A 24 -3.63 4.07 4.98
N SER A 25 -2.58 3.37 4.57
CA SER A 25 -2.54 2.61 3.32
C SER A 25 -3.28 1.27 3.41
N GLY A 26 -3.45 0.72 4.62
CA GLY A 26 -4.08 -0.58 4.84
C GLY A 26 -3.10 -1.75 4.85
N PHE A 27 -1.85 -1.56 5.31
CA PHE A 27 -0.94 -2.69 5.56
C PHE A 27 -1.39 -3.53 6.75
N VAL A 28 -1.23 -4.84 6.66
CA VAL A 28 -1.40 -5.76 7.80
C VAL A 28 -0.34 -5.45 8.86
N PRO A 29 -0.71 -5.37 10.14
CA PRO A 29 -2.01 -5.73 10.75
C PRO A 29 -3.03 -4.59 10.87
N PHE A 30 -2.73 -3.39 10.40
CA PHE A 30 -3.54 -2.17 10.62
C PHE A 30 -4.61 -1.92 9.53
N HIS A 31 -4.98 -2.94 8.76
CA HIS A 31 -5.85 -2.85 7.57
C HIS A 31 -7.35 -2.93 7.87
N ASN A 32 -7.77 -3.33 9.08
CA ASN A 32 -9.15 -3.76 9.39
C ASN A 32 -10.23 -2.70 9.09
N TRP A 33 -9.86 -1.42 9.14
CA TRP A 33 -10.78 -0.32 8.84
C TRP A 33 -11.24 -0.30 7.36
N LEU A 34 -10.41 -0.80 6.43
CA LEU A 34 -10.63 -0.67 5.00
C LEU A 34 -11.81 -1.52 4.50
N PRO A 35 -11.92 -2.84 4.86
CA PRO A 35 -13.03 -3.68 4.47
C PRO A 35 -14.38 -3.25 5.03
N ASP A 36 -14.41 -2.54 6.15
CA ASP A 36 -15.64 -2.03 6.75
C ASP A 36 -16.03 -0.65 6.20
N ALA A 37 -15.05 0.20 5.90
CA ALA A 37 -15.29 1.52 5.34
C ALA A 37 -15.87 1.49 3.92
N HIS A 38 -15.44 0.55 3.06
CA HIS A 38 -15.87 0.50 1.66
C HIS A 38 -17.35 0.14 1.48
N PRO A 39 -17.94 -0.86 2.16
CA PRO A 39 -19.37 -1.12 2.07
C PRO A 39 -20.22 0.04 2.62
N ALA A 40 -19.78 0.67 3.71
CA ALA A 40 -20.50 1.77 4.34
C ALA A 40 -20.51 3.05 3.50
N ALA A 41 -19.49 3.27 2.65
CA ALA A 41 -19.37 4.45 1.82
C ALA A 41 -20.15 4.32 0.51
N PRO A 42 -20.68 5.43 -0.05
CA PRO A 42 -21.18 5.46 -1.42
C PRO A 42 -20.09 5.04 -2.42
N SER A 43 -20.47 4.43 -3.55
CA SER A 43 -19.51 3.81 -4.50
C SER A 43 -18.51 4.80 -5.08
N HIS A 44 -18.92 6.05 -5.37
CA HIS A 44 -18.00 7.09 -5.82
C HIS A 44 -16.98 7.50 -4.74
N VAL A 45 -17.37 7.50 -3.48
CA VAL A 45 -16.45 7.74 -2.35
C VAL A 45 -15.49 6.56 -2.20
N SER A 46 -15.97 5.32 -2.32
CA SER A 46 -15.12 4.12 -2.30
C SER A 46 -14.12 4.11 -3.46
N ALA A 47 -14.50 4.59 -4.64
CA ALA A 47 -13.60 4.74 -5.77
C ALA A 47 -12.43 5.68 -5.44
N VAL A 48 -12.70 6.89 -4.94
CA VAL A 48 -11.66 7.85 -4.53
C VAL A 48 -10.85 7.33 -3.34
N MET A 49 -11.49 6.66 -2.39
CA MET A 49 -10.83 6.07 -1.22
C MET A 49 -9.79 5.04 -1.66
N SER A 50 -10.15 4.10 -2.52
CA SER A 50 -9.24 3.09 -3.05
C SER A 50 -8.28 3.65 -4.10
N GLY A 51 -8.75 4.50 -5.02
CA GLY A 51 -7.96 5.03 -6.13
C GLY A 51 -6.90 6.04 -5.69
N VAL A 52 -7.17 6.89 -4.70
CA VAL A 52 -6.31 8.02 -4.32
C VAL A 52 -5.93 7.97 -2.84
N MET A 53 -6.90 7.91 -1.92
CA MET A 53 -6.66 8.18 -0.51
C MET A 53 -5.64 7.23 0.13
N ILE A 54 -5.73 5.92 -0.09
CA ILE A 54 -4.78 4.94 0.47
C ILE A 54 -3.36 5.13 -0.09
N LYS A 55 -3.21 5.65 -1.33
CA LYS A 55 -1.91 5.93 -1.93
C LYS A 55 -1.20 7.12 -1.30
N THR A 56 -1.92 8.04 -0.66
CA THR A 56 -1.27 9.13 0.08
C THR A 56 -0.46 8.59 1.27
N GLY A 57 -0.83 7.43 1.82
CA GLY A 57 0.01 6.72 2.81
C GLY A 57 1.30 6.18 2.19
N ILE A 58 1.22 5.55 1.00
CA ILE A 58 2.43 5.12 0.26
C ILE A 58 3.32 6.32 -0.07
N TYR A 59 2.72 7.43 -0.53
CA TYR A 59 3.47 8.67 -0.77
C TYR A 59 4.21 9.14 0.49
N GLY A 60 3.55 9.10 1.66
CA GLY A 60 4.17 9.46 2.94
C GLY A 60 5.37 8.58 3.27
N ILE A 61 5.26 7.25 3.07
CA ILE A 61 6.38 6.30 3.25
C ILE A 61 7.55 6.65 2.33
N LEU A 62 7.28 6.83 1.03
CA LEU A 62 8.31 7.19 0.05
C LEU A 62 8.94 8.55 0.35
N ARG A 63 8.14 9.52 0.83
CA ARG A 63 8.63 10.85 1.20
C ARG A 63 9.57 10.79 2.39
N ILE A 64 9.25 10.03 3.44
CA ILE A 64 10.15 9.83 4.58
C ILE A 64 11.41 9.08 4.14
N LEU A 65 11.25 8.05 3.30
CA LEU A 65 12.40 7.31 2.76
C LEU A 65 13.36 8.22 1.97
N SER A 66 12.85 9.21 1.22
CA SER A 66 13.68 10.16 0.47
C SER A 66 14.50 11.09 1.35
N LEU A 67 14.21 11.17 2.65
CA LEU A 67 15.00 11.93 3.64
C LEU A 67 16.08 11.07 4.31
N ILE A 68 16.10 9.77 4.05
CA ILE A 68 17.02 8.78 4.59
C ILE A 68 17.95 8.34 3.45
N VAL A 69 19.24 8.57 3.59
CA VAL A 69 20.19 8.31 2.49
C VAL A 69 20.32 6.82 2.19
N ILE A 70 20.47 6.00 3.23
CA ILE A 70 20.60 4.54 3.10
C ILE A 70 19.72 3.85 4.15
N PRO A 71 18.68 3.11 3.73
CA PRO A 71 17.84 2.37 4.66
C PRO A 71 18.60 1.18 5.26
N SER A 72 18.29 0.84 6.51
CA SER A 72 18.84 -0.34 7.16
C SER A 72 18.37 -1.62 6.46
N LYS A 73 19.26 -2.59 6.27
CA LYS A 73 18.94 -3.91 5.69
C LYS A 73 17.81 -4.59 6.44
N LEU A 74 17.86 -4.57 7.77
CA LEU A 74 16.85 -5.20 8.62
C LEU A 74 15.46 -4.58 8.41
N ILE A 75 15.38 -3.26 8.35
CA ILE A 75 14.12 -2.54 8.11
C ILE A 75 13.60 -2.83 6.70
N SER A 76 14.48 -2.84 5.70
CA SER A 76 14.11 -3.15 4.31
C SER A 76 13.52 -4.56 4.18
N PHE A 77 14.11 -5.57 4.84
CA PHE A 77 13.53 -6.91 4.94
C PHE A 77 12.20 -6.91 5.70
N GLY A 78 12.08 -6.16 6.79
CA GLY A 78 10.84 -6.02 7.54
C GLY A 78 9.70 -5.48 6.68
N VAL A 79 9.97 -4.41 5.92
CA VAL A 79 9.00 -3.83 4.96
C VAL A 79 8.60 -4.87 3.90
N LEU A 80 9.56 -5.60 3.34
CA LEU A 80 9.28 -6.64 2.35
C LEU A 80 8.39 -7.75 2.92
N ILE A 81 8.70 -8.26 4.11
CA ILE A 81 7.92 -9.33 4.76
C ILE A 81 6.49 -8.86 5.07
N ILE A 82 6.32 -7.66 5.65
CA ILE A 82 5.01 -7.09 5.94
C ILE A 82 4.21 -6.91 4.65
N SER A 83 4.85 -6.45 3.58
CA SER A 83 4.21 -6.24 2.28
C SER A 83 3.75 -7.55 1.63
N LEU A 84 4.60 -8.58 1.62
CA LEU A 84 4.23 -9.92 1.13
C LEU A 84 3.09 -10.53 1.95
N SER A 85 3.17 -10.41 3.28
CA SER A 85 2.10 -10.88 4.17
C SER A 85 0.78 -10.14 3.90
N THR A 86 0.85 -8.83 3.63
CA THR A 86 -0.31 -8.01 3.28
C THR A 86 -0.93 -8.46 1.96
N ALA A 87 -0.11 -8.73 0.94
CA ALA A 87 -0.58 -9.21 -0.36
C ALA A 87 -1.28 -10.58 -0.22
N LEU A 88 -0.64 -11.54 0.44
CA LEU A 88 -1.21 -12.87 0.69
C LEU A 88 -2.51 -12.80 1.50
N TYR A 89 -2.53 -12.01 2.57
CA TYR A 89 -3.72 -11.82 3.38
C TYR A 89 -4.87 -11.26 2.54
N GLY A 90 -4.61 -10.22 1.75
CA GLY A 90 -5.62 -9.60 0.87
C GLY A 90 -6.25 -10.60 -0.10
N VAL A 91 -5.43 -11.42 -0.79
CA VAL A 91 -5.92 -12.47 -1.70
C VAL A 91 -6.77 -13.49 -0.97
N LEU A 92 -6.26 -14.07 0.12
CA LEU A 92 -6.95 -15.15 0.82
C LEU A 92 -8.31 -14.71 1.37
N TYR A 93 -8.38 -13.51 1.94
CA TYR A 93 -9.63 -12.99 2.47
C TYR A 93 -10.59 -12.48 1.39
N SER A 94 -10.10 -12.04 0.23
CA SER A 94 -10.96 -11.63 -0.88
C SER A 94 -11.84 -12.78 -1.37
N ILE A 95 -11.29 -14.00 -1.48
CA ILE A 95 -12.00 -15.18 -2.00
C ILE A 95 -13.21 -15.53 -1.14
N SER A 96 -13.18 -15.23 0.15
CA SER A 96 -14.26 -15.57 1.10
C SER A 96 -15.39 -14.52 1.15
N GLN A 97 -15.26 -13.38 0.45
CA GLN A 97 -16.23 -12.30 0.55
C GLN A 97 -17.41 -12.51 -0.39
N GLN A 98 -18.63 -12.30 0.12
CA GLN A 98 -19.87 -12.33 -0.66
C GLN A 98 -20.35 -10.92 -1.08
N ASP A 99 -19.91 -9.88 -0.38
CA ASP A 99 -20.17 -8.48 -0.73
C ASP A 99 -19.12 -7.96 -1.70
N VAL A 100 -19.58 -7.41 -2.84
CA VAL A 100 -18.69 -6.94 -3.92
C VAL A 100 -17.76 -5.80 -3.45
N LYS A 101 -18.25 -4.86 -2.62
CA LYS A 101 -17.42 -3.77 -2.13
C LYS A 101 -16.39 -4.28 -1.11
N ARG A 102 -16.76 -5.24 -0.27
CA ARG A 102 -15.82 -5.90 0.64
C ARG A 102 -14.76 -6.70 -0.13
N PHE A 103 -15.18 -7.45 -1.14
CA PHE A 103 -14.26 -8.12 -2.05
C PHE A 103 -13.25 -7.13 -2.66
N LEU A 104 -13.73 -6.03 -3.24
CA LEU A 104 -12.88 -5.00 -3.82
C LEU A 104 -11.96 -4.33 -2.78
N ALA A 105 -12.39 -4.21 -1.53
CA ALA A 105 -11.55 -3.69 -0.45
C ALA A 105 -10.37 -4.62 -0.14
N TYR A 106 -10.60 -5.93 -0.01
CA TYR A 106 -9.53 -6.90 0.21
C TYR A 106 -8.57 -6.99 -1.00
N CYS A 107 -9.10 -6.91 -2.22
CA CYS A 107 -8.23 -6.76 -3.39
C CYS A 107 -7.42 -5.45 -3.37
N SER A 108 -7.88 -4.38 -2.70
CA SER A 108 -7.08 -3.16 -2.53
C SER A 108 -5.95 -3.38 -1.52
N ILE A 109 -6.20 -4.11 -0.44
CA ILE A 109 -5.18 -4.53 0.54
C ILE A 109 -4.10 -5.37 -0.13
N GLU A 110 -4.49 -6.36 -0.96
CA GLU A 110 -3.59 -7.15 -1.78
C GLU A 110 -2.65 -6.26 -2.60
N ASN A 111 -3.22 -5.34 -3.36
CA ASN A 111 -2.47 -4.46 -4.25
C ASN A 111 -1.56 -3.47 -3.49
N ILE A 112 -1.96 -3.01 -2.30
CA ILE A 112 -1.07 -2.24 -1.42
C ILE A 112 0.12 -3.10 -0.99
N GLY A 113 -0.10 -4.39 -0.71
CA GLY A 113 0.98 -5.33 -0.44
C GLY A 113 1.95 -5.48 -1.62
N ILE A 114 1.43 -5.57 -2.86
CA ILE A 114 2.26 -5.63 -4.07
C ILE A 114 3.08 -4.34 -4.25
N ILE A 115 2.46 -3.17 -4.07
CA ILE A 115 3.18 -1.88 -4.10
C ILE A 115 4.27 -1.85 -3.03
N GLY A 116 3.93 -2.25 -1.80
CA GLY A 116 4.88 -2.31 -0.70
C GLY A 116 6.03 -3.28 -0.96
N THR A 117 5.79 -4.40 -1.63
CA THR A 117 6.83 -5.34 -2.06
C THR A 117 7.83 -4.67 -3.00
N GLY A 118 7.35 -3.90 -3.98
CA GLY A 118 8.21 -3.11 -4.86
C GLY A 118 9.03 -2.07 -4.08
N VAL A 119 8.42 -1.40 -3.10
CA VAL A 119 9.15 -0.46 -2.21
C VAL A 119 10.20 -1.20 -1.39
N GLY A 120 9.87 -2.35 -0.78
CA GLY A 120 10.80 -3.17 0.00
C GLY A 120 12.00 -3.65 -0.81
N ILE A 121 11.77 -4.10 -2.07
CA ILE A 121 12.82 -4.48 -3.00
C ILE A 121 13.70 -3.24 -3.35
N GLY A 122 13.08 -2.10 -3.60
CA GLY A 122 13.79 -0.85 -3.85
C GLY A 122 14.70 -0.44 -2.69
N MET A 123 14.18 -0.54 -1.45
CA MET A 123 14.95 -0.30 -0.23
C MET A 123 16.12 -1.28 -0.07
N LEU A 124 15.91 -2.57 -0.35
CA LEU A 124 16.99 -3.56 -0.32
C LEU A 124 18.05 -3.24 -1.38
N GLY A 125 17.64 -2.82 -2.58
CA GLY A 125 18.56 -2.36 -3.61
C GLY A 125 19.48 -1.24 -3.13
N LEU A 126 18.92 -0.23 -2.44
CA LEU A 126 19.72 0.84 -1.81
C LEU A 126 20.63 0.29 -0.70
N ALA A 127 20.12 -0.57 0.19
CA ALA A 127 20.86 -1.13 1.31
C ALA A 127 22.04 -2.04 0.90
N TYR A 128 21.96 -2.64 -0.31
CA TYR A 128 23.02 -3.47 -0.91
C TYR A 128 23.80 -2.73 -2.01
N SER A 129 23.59 -1.43 -2.16
CA SER A 129 24.27 -0.60 -3.18
C SER A 129 24.06 -1.10 -4.63
N SER A 130 22.93 -1.74 -4.89
CA SER A 130 22.53 -2.21 -6.23
C SER A 130 21.55 -1.23 -6.87
N SER A 131 22.04 -0.32 -7.68
CA SER A 131 21.22 0.71 -8.35
C SER A 131 20.16 0.11 -9.26
N ILE A 132 20.45 -1.02 -9.92
CA ILE A 132 19.50 -1.70 -10.81
C ILE A 132 18.30 -2.24 -10.01
N VAL A 133 18.56 -2.92 -8.89
CA VAL A 133 17.50 -3.49 -8.04
C VAL A 133 16.67 -2.36 -7.42
N ALA A 134 17.33 -1.29 -6.96
CA ALA A 134 16.64 -0.11 -6.42
C ALA A 134 15.72 0.52 -7.48
N LEU A 135 16.25 0.77 -8.68
CA LEU A 135 15.48 1.36 -9.78
C LEU A 135 14.26 0.50 -10.15
N LEU A 136 14.46 -0.80 -10.36
CA LEU A 136 13.37 -1.70 -10.75
C LEU A 136 12.31 -1.84 -9.65
N GLY A 137 12.72 -1.91 -8.38
CA GLY A 137 11.78 -1.98 -7.26
C GLY A 137 10.91 -0.73 -7.15
N PHE A 138 11.49 0.45 -7.12
CA PHE A 138 10.72 1.69 -7.00
C PHE A 138 9.91 2.01 -8.26
N SER A 139 10.46 1.81 -9.46
CA SER A 139 9.70 2.04 -10.70
C SER A 139 8.52 1.09 -10.83
N GLY A 140 8.69 -0.19 -10.48
CA GLY A 140 7.60 -1.16 -10.43
C GLY A 140 6.50 -0.74 -9.46
N ALA A 141 6.86 -0.30 -8.24
CA ALA A 141 5.91 0.21 -7.27
C ALA A 141 5.13 1.42 -7.80
N ILE A 142 5.80 2.41 -8.38
CA ILE A 142 5.17 3.63 -8.92
C ILE A 142 4.24 3.31 -10.08
N LEU A 143 4.67 2.47 -11.02
CA LEU A 143 3.81 2.02 -12.13
C LEU A 143 2.58 1.27 -11.62
N HIS A 144 2.75 0.42 -10.61
CA HIS A 144 1.62 -0.30 -10.04
C HIS A 144 0.65 0.62 -9.28
N ILE A 145 1.14 1.68 -8.62
CA ILE A 145 0.28 2.72 -8.02
C ILE A 145 -0.65 3.33 -9.08
N LEU A 146 -0.12 3.71 -10.23
CA LEU A 146 -0.91 4.31 -11.31
C LEU A 146 -1.94 3.32 -11.87
N ASN A 147 -1.51 2.12 -12.21
CA ASN A 147 -2.39 1.08 -12.75
C ASN A 147 -3.50 0.73 -11.76
N HIS A 148 -3.15 0.49 -10.49
CA HIS A 148 -4.10 0.18 -9.44
C HIS A 148 -5.10 1.32 -9.19
N SER A 149 -4.70 2.58 -9.27
CA SER A 149 -5.62 3.70 -9.14
C SER A 149 -6.70 3.64 -10.21
N ILE A 150 -6.31 3.50 -11.47
CA ILE A 150 -7.23 3.52 -12.62
C ILE A 150 -8.22 2.34 -12.54
N PHE A 151 -7.73 1.11 -12.44
CA PHE A 151 -8.63 -0.03 -12.49
C PHE A 151 -9.52 -0.15 -11.24
N LYS A 152 -9.07 0.29 -10.08
CA LYS A 152 -9.90 0.28 -8.87
C LYS A 152 -11.04 1.29 -8.91
N GLU A 153 -10.78 2.48 -9.42
CA GLU A 153 -11.85 3.47 -9.61
C GLU A 153 -12.93 2.93 -10.55
N ILE A 154 -12.52 2.34 -11.68
CA ILE A 154 -13.46 1.73 -12.64
C ILE A 154 -14.28 0.61 -11.98
N LEU A 155 -13.65 -0.29 -11.22
CA LEU A 155 -14.32 -1.39 -10.56
C LEU A 155 -15.34 -0.92 -9.50
N PHE A 156 -15.01 0.11 -8.70
CA PHE A 156 -15.96 0.66 -7.73
C PHE A 156 -17.11 1.41 -8.40
N PHE A 157 -16.87 2.11 -9.51
CA PHE A 157 -17.95 2.73 -10.31
C PHE A 157 -18.84 1.66 -10.95
N ALA A 158 -18.27 0.57 -11.48
CA ALA A 158 -19.03 -0.55 -12.02
C ALA A 158 -19.89 -1.20 -10.92
N ALA A 159 -19.33 -1.49 -9.74
CA ALA A 159 -20.08 -1.99 -8.61
C ALA A 159 -21.24 -1.06 -8.20
N GLY A 160 -21.00 0.26 -8.21
CA GLY A 160 -22.02 1.26 -7.94
C GLY A 160 -23.16 1.24 -8.97
N SER A 161 -22.81 1.07 -10.25
CA SER A 161 -23.80 0.98 -11.33
C SER A 161 -24.69 -0.27 -11.22
N VAL A 162 -24.11 -1.38 -10.82
CA VAL A 162 -24.89 -2.61 -10.55
C VAL A 162 -25.80 -2.39 -9.34
N TYR A 163 -25.28 -1.82 -8.26
CA TYR A 163 -26.03 -1.57 -7.02
C TYR A 163 -27.27 -0.70 -7.26
N THR A 164 -27.13 0.35 -8.07
CA THR A 164 -28.25 1.27 -8.39
C THR A 164 -29.28 0.67 -9.33
N LYS A 165 -28.87 -0.24 -10.24
CA LYS A 165 -29.81 -0.84 -11.22
C LYS A 165 -30.49 -2.10 -10.71
N ALA A 166 -29.80 -2.89 -9.89
CA ALA A 166 -30.33 -4.14 -9.37
C ALA A 166 -31.13 -3.97 -8.07
N HIS A 167 -31.10 -2.80 -7.44
CA HIS A 167 -31.76 -2.50 -6.16
C HIS A 167 -31.41 -3.50 -5.04
N THR A 168 -30.18 -4.04 -5.06
CA THR A 168 -29.67 -5.00 -4.08
C THR A 168 -28.48 -4.42 -3.31
#